data_570a322b7932c63d4d6411009609accd
#
_entry.id   570a322b7932c63d4d6411009609accd
#
_cell.length_a   1.000
_cell.length_b   1.000
_cell.length_c   1.000
_cell.angle_alpha   90.00
_cell.angle_beta   90.00
_cell.angle_gamma   90.00
#
_symmetry.space_group_name_H-M   'P 1'
#
loop_
_entity.id
_entity.type
_entity.pdbx_description
1 polymer ?
#
loop_
_entity_poly.entity_id
_entity_poly.type
_entity_poly.pdbx_seq_one_letter_code
_entity_poly.pdbx_strand_id
1 'polypeptide(L)'
;MELFEIENLSFTYNGAETRALDGVSLRVSDGDFLLICGKSGCGKTTLLKLLKKNLAPAGKREGKVLYKGENVCELDNRTAVSEIGFVMQNPDDQTVTDKVLHELAFGLESLGEKSDVIRRKIAEISGFFGLGDIYDKKICELSGGQKQLVNLASVLVMSPTVVILDEPTAQLDPVAASSFLSSLKKLNDELGITVILVEHRLEEVFPMANKVVFLDDGKVVIDSSPEKICDLYEEDKEKRELFDGLPTAVRLFKATGGKGACPLTVKDGKNYVKANFNKNFTDDGLQVGGCREEILTSENEKNTTNEIAVEIQNGFFRYERNTPDVLDDLNLKIYKDEILCIFGANGAGKTTLLRVLSGTRRLYKGKYRLWGKKIKEYGNSLYRKNLTALPQNPHNLFLKSTVAEDLEELAKLIYKDQAERRAAVELVIQKTGISQLLKRHPYDLSGGETQKVALAKVLLTDPQIVLLDEPTKGLDAYSKKQIAELFFSLKKVGKTIVAVTHDIEFAADVADRCAMYFDGKIVSVADKYEFLSENKYYTTAAARITRENFRGAVTFARAVKMCNANRINKNEG
;
A
#
# COMPACT_ATOMS: atom_id res chain seq x y z
N MET A 1 17.79 -10.80 26.78
CA MET A 1 17.70 -9.58 27.62
C MET A 1 16.58 -8.74 27.08
N GLU A 2 15.75 -8.12 27.95
CA GLU A 2 14.70 -7.23 27.46
C GLU A 2 15.35 -5.93 26.99
N LEU A 3 15.08 -5.55 25.74
CA LEU A 3 15.64 -4.34 25.11
C LEU A 3 14.72 -3.13 25.35
N PHE A 4 13.40 -3.32 25.12
CA PHE A 4 12.37 -2.36 25.50
C PHE A 4 11.35 -2.97 26.44
N GLU A 5 10.99 -2.23 27.49
CA GLU A 5 9.87 -2.50 28.38
C GLU A 5 8.91 -1.30 28.35
N ILE A 6 7.68 -1.54 27.92
CA ILE A 6 6.63 -0.55 27.86
C ILE A 6 5.59 -0.93 28.91
N GLU A 7 5.31 -0.02 29.85
CA GLU A 7 4.41 -0.26 30.98
C GLU A 7 3.28 0.76 31.02
N ASN A 8 2.06 0.31 30.80
CA ASN A 8 0.81 1.11 30.84
C ASN A 8 0.92 2.45 30.10
N LEU A 9 1.54 2.45 28.91
CA LEU A 9 1.77 3.65 28.13
C LEU A 9 0.46 4.18 27.56
N SER A 10 0.08 5.39 27.96
CA SER A 10 -1.03 6.14 27.38
C SER A 10 -0.53 7.47 26.85
N PHE A 11 -1.10 7.90 25.73
CA PHE A 11 -0.70 9.16 25.09
C PHE A 11 -1.88 9.87 24.45
N THR A 12 -1.95 11.20 24.68
CA THR A 12 -2.96 12.09 24.08
C THR A 12 -2.24 13.28 23.45
N TYR A 13 -2.48 13.54 22.16
CA TYR A 13 -1.95 14.72 21.46
C TYR A 13 -2.52 16.02 22.05
N ASN A 14 -1.75 17.11 21.98
CA ASN A 14 -2.23 18.42 22.40
C ASN A 14 -3.47 18.82 21.59
N GLY A 15 -4.56 19.18 22.27
CA GLY A 15 -5.81 19.57 21.62
C GLY A 15 -6.70 18.42 21.15
N ALA A 16 -6.28 17.16 21.32
CA ALA A 16 -7.13 16.00 21.05
C ALA A 16 -7.94 15.60 22.29
N GLU A 17 -9.19 15.19 22.06
CA GLU A 17 -10.08 14.68 23.11
C GLU A 17 -9.88 13.17 23.36
N THR A 18 -9.38 12.45 22.36
CA THR A 18 -9.20 10.99 22.40
C THR A 18 -7.75 10.61 22.61
N ARG A 19 -7.53 9.51 23.33
CA ARG A 19 -6.20 8.92 23.50
C ARG A 19 -5.74 8.26 22.19
N ALA A 20 -4.51 8.52 21.77
CA ALA A 20 -3.88 7.82 20.68
C ALA A 20 -3.30 6.46 21.10
N LEU A 21 -2.90 6.33 22.38
CA LEU A 21 -2.53 5.08 23.05
C LEU A 21 -3.22 5.02 24.41
N ASP A 22 -3.73 3.86 24.79
CA ASP A 22 -4.47 3.65 26.03
C ASP A 22 -4.01 2.37 26.75
N GLY A 23 -3.10 2.52 27.72
CA GLY A 23 -2.60 1.43 28.57
C GLY A 23 -1.76 0.39 27.85
N VAL A 24 -1.00 0.76 26.82
CA VAL A 24 -0.15 -0.17 26.07
C VAL A 24 0.96 -0.71 26.97
N SER A 25 1.03 -2.05 27.07
CA SER A 25 2.13 -2.76 27.72
C SER A 25 2.72 -3.79 26.74
N LEU A 26 4.05 -3.73 26.53
CA LEU A 26 4.74 -4.54 25.54
C LEU A 26 6.19 -4.72 25.95
N ARG A 27 6.77 -5.92 25.71
CA ARG A 27 8.19 -6.20 25.88
C ARG A 27 8.81 -6.57 24.55
N VAL A 28 10.01 -6.10 24.29
CA VAL A 28 10.80 -6.42 23.11
C VAL A 28 12.15 -6.94 23.57
N SER A 29 12.48 -8.14 23.17
CA SER A 29 13.76 -8.78 23.51
C SER A 29 14.83 -8.39 22.49
N ASP A 30 16.08 -8.48 22.96
CA ASP A 30 17.24 -8.27 22.07
C ASP A 30 17.25 -9.35 20.96
N GLY A 31 17.46 -8.91 19.72
CA GLY A 31 17.39 -9.75 18.53
C GLY A 31 15.98 -10.07 18.01
N ASP A 32 14.91 -9.55 18.63
CA ASP A 32 13.55 -9.74 18.12
C ASP A 32 13.36 -9.11 16.74
N PHE A 33 12.57 -9.78 15.89
CA PHE A 33 11.93 -9.19 14.71
C PHE A 33 10.44 -9.01 15.04
N LEU A 34 10.13 -7.85 15.61
CA LEU A 34 8.78 -7.49 16.04
C LEU A 34 8.01 -6.84 14.91
N LEU A 35 6.87 -7.41 14.54
CA LEU A 35 5.92 -6.83 13.59
C LEU A 35 4.72 -6.24 14.33
N ILE A 36 4.44 -4.96 14.10
CA ILE A 36 3.27 -4.25 14.64
C ILE A 36 2.25 -4.04 13.54
N CYS A 37 1.05 -4.58 13.73
CA CYS A 37 -0.08 -4.53 12.81
C CYS A 37 -1.26 -3.76 13.42
N GLY A 38 -2.21 -3.38 12.60
CA GLY A 38 -3.47 -2.73 13.02
C GLY A 38 -4.01 -1.75 11.99
N LYS A 39 -5.24 -1.30 12.19
CA LYS A 39 -5.91 -0.33 11.31
C LYS A 39 -5.15 0.99 11.24
N SER A 40 -5.33 1.75 10.17
CA SER A 40 -4.80 3.12 10.08
C SER A 40 -5.41 3.97 11.19
N GLY A 41 -4.57 4.80 11.84
CA GLY A 41 -5.00 5.65 12.95
C GLY A 41 -5.08 4.97 14.33
N CYS A 42 -4.82 3.67 14.47
CA CYS A 42 -4.87 2.96 15.78
C CYS A 42 -3.67 3.23 16.71
N GLY A 43 -2.75 4.14 16.36
CA GLY A 43 -1.66 4.56 17.25
C GLY A 43 -0.28 3.95 16.95
N LYS A 44 -0.07 3.17 15.87
CA LYS A 44 1.21 2.51 15.55
C LYS A 44 2.38 3.48 15.46
N THR A 45 2.29 4.49 14.58
CA THR A 45 3.31 5.54 14.43
C THR A 45 3.56 6.29 15.73
N THR A 46 2.50 6.55 16.53
CA THR A 46 2.63 7.20 17.84
C THR A 46 3.45 6.32 18.79
N LEU A 47 3.16 5.01 18.83
CA LEU A 47 3.93 4.06 19.63
C LEU A 47 5.39 4.06 19.21
N LEU A 48 5.70 3.92 17.92
CA LEU A 48 7.08 3.93 17.42
C LEU A 48 7.83 5.20 17.78
N LYS A 49 7.21 6.38 17.62
CA LYS A 49 7.83 7.67 17.95
C LYS A 49 8.11 7.83 19.45
N LEU A 50 7.29 7.24 20.32
CA LEU A 50 7.50 7.28 21.77
C LEU A 50 8.65 6.35 22.24
N LEU A 51 9.10 5.42 21.41
CA LEU A 51 10.30 4.61 21.67
C LEU A 51 11.61 5.39 21.43
N LYS A 52 11.56 6.55 20.76
CA LYS A 52 12.73 7.38 20.51
C LYS A 52 12.50 8.80 21.04
N LYS A 53 13.23 9.17 22.09
CA LYS A 53 13.15 10.46 22.81
C LYS A 53 13.04 11.67 21.86
N ASN A 54 13.88 11.70 20.82
CA ASN A 54 14.00 12.84 19.91
C ASN A 54 12.85 12.97 18.90
N LEU A 55 12.01 11.93 18.75
CA LEU A 55 10.86 11.89 17.86
C LEU A 55 9.52 11.89 18.62
N ALA A 56 9.58 11.87 19.97
CA ALA A 56 8.37 11.85 20.79
C ALA A 56 7.50 13.07 20.49
N PRO A 57 6.21 12.87 20.11
CA PRO A 57 5.32 13.97 19.81
C PRO A 57 4.94 14.77 21.07
N ALA A 58 4.51 16.01 20.86
CA ALA A 58 4.01 16.86 21.94
C ALA A 58 2.62 16.41 22.41
N GLY A 59 2.45 16.17 23.70
CA GLY A 59 1.21 15.69 24.27
C GLY A 59 1.35 15.24 25.73
N LYS A 60 0.23 14.76 26.28
CA LYS A 60 0.18 14.20 27.63
C LYS A 60 0.55 12.70 27.54
N ARG A 61 1.61 12.32 28.25
CA ARG A 61 2.11 10.95 28.37
C ARG A 61 1.92 10.42 29.79
N GLU A 62 1.42 9.18 29.90
CA GLU A 62 1.31 8.43 31.14
C GLU A 62 1.96 7.05 30.95
N GLY A 63 2.45 6.44 32.01
CA GLY A 63 3.20 5.17 31.94
C GLY A 63 4.69 5.36 31.68
N LYS A 64 5.40 4.25 31.42
CA LYS A 64 6.85 4.23 31.26
C LYS A 64 7.27 3.50 29.98
N VAL A 65 8.37 3.95 29.38
CA VAL A 65 9.10 3.24 28.33
C VAL A 65 10.55 3.17 28.77
N LEU A 66 11.03 1.94 28.96
CA LEU A 66 12.41 1.68 29.37
C LEU A 66 13.17 1.07 28.18
N TYR A 67 14.40 1.52 27.97
CA TYR A 67 15.37 0.96 27.04
C TYR A 67 16.54 0.43 27.86
N LYS A 68 16.82 -0.87 27.81
CA LYS A 68 17.84 -1.55 28.62
C LYS A 68 17.71 -1.23 30.12
N GLY A 69 16.46 -1.06 30.61
CA GLY A 69 16.15 -0.73 32.01
C GLY A 69 16.18 0.75 32.35
N GLU A 70 16.62 1.64 31.44
CA GLU A 70 16.67 3.10 31.64
C GLU A 70 15.49 3.78 30.93
N ASN A 71 14.91 4.82 31.55
CA ASN A 71 13.81 5.55 30.95
C ASN A 71 14.24 6.26 29.67
N VAL A 72 13.54 5.99 28.56
CA VAL A 72 13.86 6.57 27.24
C VAL A 72 13.93 8.09 27.27
N CYS A 73 13.16 8.78 28.11
CA CYS A 73 13.20 10.24 28.23
C CYS A 73 14.48 10.74 28.90
N GLU A 74 15.16 9.93 29.69
CA GLU A 74 16.35 10.26 30.48
C GLU A 74 17.65 9.83 29.80
N LEU A 75 17.56 8.98 28.74
CA LEU A 75 18.70 8.54 27.95
C LEU A 75 19.57 9.74 27.52
N ASP A 76 20.88 9.55 27.56
CA ASP A 76 21.77 10.54 26.97
C ASP A 76 21.54 10.66 25.45
N ASN A 77 21.86 11.83 24.90
CA ASN A 77 21.56 12.09 23.49
C ASN A 77 22.39 11.23 22.54
N ARG A 78 23.63 10.85 22.92
CA ARG A 78 24.49 10.00 22.08
C ARG A 78 23.90 8.61 21.97
N THR A 79 23.55 7.98 23.08
CA THR A 79 22.89 6.67 23.14
C THR A 79 21.55 6.69 22.39
N ALA A 80 20.70 7.69 22.65
CA ALA A 80 19.40 7.80 21.99
C ALA A 80 19.50 7.93 20.45
N VAL A 81 20.56 8.53 19.93
CA VAL A 81 20.79 8.71 18.49
C VAL A 81 21.47 7.51 17.87
N SER A 82 22.55 6.99 18.51
CA SER A 82 23.39 5.94 17.93
C SER A 82 22.83 4.52 18.09
N GLU A 83 22.17 4.22 19.22
CA GLU A 83 21.69 2.86 19.49
C GLU A 83 20.26 2.60 19.01
N ILE A 84 19.41 3.63 18.94
CA ILE A 84 18.02 3.50 18.50
C ILE A 84 17.89 4.14 17.11
N GLY A 85 17.99 3.34 16.05
CA GLY A 85 17.76 3.77 14.69
C GLY A 85 16.27 3.99 14.39
N PHE A 86 15.92 4.95 13.55
CA PHE A 86 14.54 5.16 13.09
C PHE A 86 14.50 5.43 11.59
N VAL A 87 13.63 4.73 10.87
CA VAL A 87 13.38 4.90 9.43
C VAL A 87 11.95 5.34 9.24
N MET A 88 11.77 6.52 8.62
CA MET A 88 10.46 7.12 8.41
C MET A 88 9.73 6.52 7.21
N GLN A 89 8.41 6.65 7.20
CA GLN A 89 7.53 6.20 6.12
C GLN A 89 7.85 6.87 4.79
N ASN A 90 8.07 8.19 4.81
CA ASN A 90 8.43 8.95 3.62
C ASN A 90 9.94 9.25 3.63
N PRO A 91 10.71 8.73 2.67
CA PRO A 91 12.15 8.97 2.64
C PRO A 91 12.54 10.44 2.47
N ASP A 92 11.72 11.25 1.81
CA ASP A 92 12.03 12.66 1.61
C ASP A 92 11.93 13.49 2.91
N ASP A 93 11.18 13.02 3.92
CA ASP A 93 11.07 13.68 5.24
C ASP A 93 12.28 13.38 6.14
N GLN A 94 13.04 12.33 5.84
CA GLN A 94 14.23 11.93 6.61
C GLN A 94 15.53 12.47 6.02
N THR A 95 15.58 12.63 4.71
CA THR A 95 16.77 13.06 3.98
C THR A 95 17.15 14.50 4.34
N VAL A 96 18.41 14.72 4.73
CA VAL A 96 18.96 16.02 5.17
C VAL A 96 19.88 16.64 4.12
N THR A 97 20.62 15.81 3.37
CA THR A 97 21.65 16.27 2.44
C THR A 97 21.26 16.10 0.98
N ASP A 98 22.06 16.64 0.06
CA ASP A 98 21.80 16.61 -1.38
C ASP A 98 22.37 15.39 -2.11
N LYS A 99 23.38 14.71 -1.51
CA LYS A 99 24.12 13.58 -2.09
C LYS A 99 24.10 12.35 -1.20
N VAL A 100 24.13 11.17 -1.82
CA VAL A 100 24.16 9.88 -1.11
C VAL A 100 25.34 9.79 -0.14
N LEU A 101 26.55 10.11 -0.59
CA LEU A 101 27.75 10.08 0.27
C LEU A 101 27.58 10.95 1.52
N HIS A 102 27.07 12.18 1.35
CA HIS A 102 26.88 13.10 2.46
C HIS A 102 25.81 12.60 3.43
N GLU A 103 24.73 11.99 2.91
CA GLU A 103 23.66 11.41 3.72
C GLU A 103 24.17 10.27 4.59
N LEU A 104 25.02 9.40 4.03
CA LEU A 104 25.65 8.31 4.78
C LEU A 104 26.65 8.82 5.83
N ALA A 105 27.34 9.94 5.56
CA ALA A 105 28.32 10.53 6.49
C ALA A 105 27.67 11.31 7.63
N PHE A 106 26.51 11.94 7.38
CA PHE A 106 25.90 12.97 8.23
C PHE A 106 25.74 12.55 9.69
N GLY A 107 25.22 11.35 9.94
CA GLY A 107 25.03 10.83 11.31
C GLY A 107 26.34 10.64 12.05
N LEU A 108 27.36 10.10 11.40
CA LEU A 108 28.70 9.88 11.99
C LEU A 108 29.45 11.19 12.24
N GLU A 109 29.36 12.15 11.33
CA GLU A 109 29.92 13.49 11.48
C GLU A 109 29.28 14.22 12.67
N SER A 110 27.93 14.12 12.79
CA SER A 110 27.19 14.70 13.92
C SER A 110 27.56 14.09 15.28
N LEU A 111 27.99 12.81 15.30
CA LEU A 111 28.48 12.13 16.48
C LEU A 111 29.95 12.46 16.78
N GLY A 112 30.64 13.22 15.90
CA GLY A 112 32.03 13.60 16.04
C GLY A 112 33.02 12.46 15.77
N GLU A 113 32.66 11.48 14.95
CA GLU A 113 33.53 10.37 14.58
C GLU A 113 34.70 10.84 13.71
N LYS A 114 35.84 10.15 13.78
CA LYS A 114 37.03 10.47 12.98
C LYS A 114 36.84 10.13 11.52
N SER A 115 37.44 10.91 10.61
CA SER A 115 37.26 10.74 9.16
C SER A 115 37.67 9.35 8.63
N ASP A 116 38.63 8.67 9.23
CA ASP A 116 39.04 7.32 8.86
C ASP A 116 37.98 6.28 9.26
N VAL A 117 37.34 6.45 10.43
CA VAL A 117 36.23 5.62 10.91
C VAL A 117 35.00 5.82 10.01
N ILE A 118 34.69 7.09 9.69
CA ILE A 118 33.57 7.44 8.79
C ILE A 118 33.72 6.73 7.44
N ARG A 119 34.89 6.89 6.80
CA ARG A 119 35.16 6.26 5.49
C ARG A 119 35.02 4.74 5.53
N ARG A 120 35.55 4.08 6.56
CA ARG A 120 35.46 2.63 6.73
C ARG A 120 34.02 2.18 6.86
N LYS A 121 33.24 2.79 7.77
CA LYS A 121 31.83 2.42 8.00
C LYS A 121 30.95 2.67 6.76
N ILE A 122 31.17 3.77 6.04
CA ILE A 122 30.46 4.05 4.80
C ILE A 122 30.82 3.03 3.72
N ALA A 123 32.09 2.65 3.59
CA ALA A 123 32.48 1.63 2.61
C ALA A 123 31.84 0.28 2.92
N GLU A 124 31.80 -0.11 4.20
CA GLU A 124 31.18 -1.34 4.67
C GLU A 124 29.67 -1.37 4.34
N ILE A 125 28.93 -0.35 4.75
CA ILE A 125 27.47 -0.29 4.53
C ILE A 125 27.13 -0.15 3.04
N SER A 126 27.94 0.60 2.28
CA SER A 126 27.77 0.74 0.83
C SER A 126 28.00 -0.58 0.10
N GLY A 127 29.00 -1.37 0.54
CA GLY A 127 29.25 -2.71 0.05
C GLY A 127 28.10 -3.68 0.36
N PHE A 128 27.58 -3.64 1.60
CA PHE A 128 26.48 -4.49 2.04
C PHE A 128 25.18 -4.27 1.23
N PHE A 129 24.83 -3.01 0.97
CA PHE A 129 23.62 -2.64 0.22
C PHE A 129 23.83 -2.46 -1.28
N GLY A 130 25.05 -2.61 -1.80
CA GLY A 130 25.34 -2.43 -3.22
C GLY A 130 25.11 -1.00 -3.72
N LEU A 131 25.47 0.01 -2.91
CA LEU A 131 25.23 1.42 -3.24
C LEU A 131 26.27 2.02 -4.21
N GLY A 132 27.22 1.24 -4.72
CA GLY A 132 28.33 1.74 -5.55
C GLY A 132 27.88 2.61 -6.73
N ASP A 133 26.85 2.17 -7.48
CA ASP A 133 26.38 2.88 -8.68
C ASP A 133 25.64 4.19 -8.39
N ILE A 134 25.24 4.40 -7.13
CA ILE A 134 24.49 5.60 -6.72
C ILE A 134 25.25 6.48 -5.73
N TYR A 135 26.44 6.07 -5.32
CA TYR A 135 27.24 6.69 -4.27
C TYR A 135 27.49 8.20 -4.47
N ASP A 136 27.79 8.62 -5.71
CA ASP A 136 28.07 10.01 -6.07
C ASP A 136 26.83 10.77 -6.58
N LYS A 137 25.68 10.10 -6.69
CA LYS A 137 24.45 10.72 -7.21
C LYS A 137 23.81 11.67 -6.21
N LYS A 138 23.05 12.62 -6.74
CA LYS A 138 22.16 13.44 -5.92
C LYS A 138 20.94 12.62 -5.51
N ILE A 139 20.44 12.85 -4.30
CA ILE A 139 19.27 12.14 -3.77
C ILE A 139 18.01 12.36 -4.61
N CYS A 140 17.85 13.55 -5.20
CA CYS A 140 16.73 13.85 -6.10
C CYS A 140 16.73 13.04 -7.40
N GLU A 141 17.85 12.42 -7.78
CA GLU A 141 17.98 11.56 -8.97
C GLU A 141 17.62 10.09 -8.69
N LEU A 142 17.45 9.73 -7.40
CA LEU A 142 17.18 8.37 -6.97
C LEU A 142 15.70 8.00 -7.12
N SER A 143 15.46 6.72 -7.43
CA SER A 143 14.11 6.14 -7.31
C SER A 143 13.66 6.08 -5.84
N GLY A 144 12.35 5.97 -5.58
CA GLY A 144 11.82 5.84 -4.22
C GLY A 144 12.44 4.66 -3.45
N GLY A 145 12.67 3.52 -4.12
CA GLY A 145 13.35 2.36 -3.52
C GLY A 145 14.80 2.63 -3.16
N GLN A 146 15.54 3.31 -4.04
CA GLN A 146 16.92 3.70 -3.76
C GLN A 146 17.00 4.70 -2.61
N LYS A 147 16.11 5.70 -2.54
CA LYS A 147 16.04 6.64 -1.43
C LYS A 147 15.79 5.92 -0.10
N GLN A 148 14.84 4.99 -0.06
CA GLN A 148 14.53 4.23 1.15
C GLN A 148 15.70 3.36 1.59
N LEU A 149 16.43 2.76 0.64
CA LEU A 149 17.62 1.99 0.93
C LEU A 149 18.77 2.87 1.48
N VAL A 150 18.95 4.07 0.92
CA VAL A 150 19.91 5.05 1.43
C VAL A 150 19.54 5.49 2.83
N ASN A 151 18.25 5.75 3.13
CA ASN A 151 17.81 6.11 4.48
C ASN A 151 18.03 4.98 5.49
N LEU A 152 17.79 3.74 5.11
CA LEU A 152 18.13 2.60 5.97
C LEU A 152 19.64 2.52 6.20
N ALA A 153 20.43 2.67 5.14
CA ALA A 153 21.90 2.65 5.23
C ALA A 153 22.45 3.78 6.10
N SER A 154 21.90 5.01 6.01
CA SER A 154 22.32 6.17 6.82
C SER A 154 22.03 5.98 8.31
N VAL A 155 21.02 5.19 8.66
CA VAL A 155 20.73 4.79 10.03
C VAL A 155 21.68 3.68 10.49
N LEU A 156 21.88 2.66 9.66
CA LEU A 156 22.66 1.47 10.02
C LEU A 156 24.18 1.75 10.10
N VAL A 157 24.68 2.74 9.39
CA VAL A 157 26.10 3.14 9.45
C VAL A 157 26.53 3.55 10.86
N MET A 158 25.59 4.00 11.70
CA MET A 158 25.82 4.28 13.13
C MET A 158 25.94 3.02 13.99
N SER A 159 25.67 1.84 13.42
CA SER A 159 25.69 0.53 14.11
C SER A 159 24.69 0.44 15.27
N PRO A 160 23.39 0.72 15.04
CA PRO A 160 22.39 0.71 16.11
C PRO A 160 22.12 -0.71 16.64
N THR A 161 21.69 -0.80 17.90
CA THR A 161 21.23 -2.04 18.52
C THR A 161 19.82 -2.42 18.04
N VAL A 162 19.01 -1.40 17.78
CA VAL A 162 17.63 -1.57 17.29
C VAL A 162 17.31 -0.62 16.16
N VAL A 163 16.58 -1.09 15.17
CA VAL A 163 16.03 -0.28 14.07
C VAL A 163 14.52 -0.32 14.12
N ILE A 164 13.93 0.86 14.26
CA ILE A 164 12.48 1.08 14.24
C ILE A 164 12.08 1.58 12.86
N LEU A 165 11.11 0.94 12.20
CA LEU A 165 10.69 1.27 10.85
C LEU A 165 9.18 1.48 10.79
N ASP A 166 8.78 2.64 10.29
CA ASP A 166 7.37 3.00 10.13
C ASP A 166 6.97 2.89 8.65
N GLU A 167 6.31 1.80 8.28
CA GLU A 167 5.83 1.49 6.92
C GLU A 167 6.86 1.72 5.80
N PRO A 168 8.10 1.20 5.93
CA PRO A 168 9.19 1.54 5.00
C PRO A 168 8.95 1.08 3.57
N THR A 169 8.06 0.10 3.34
CA THR A 169 7.77 -0.41 1.99
C THR A 169 6.59 0.25 1.31
N ALA A 170 5.90 1.19 1.96
CA ALA A 170 4.69 1.83 1.44
C ALA A 170 4.88 2.52 0.07
N GLN A 171 6.10 3.00 -0.21
CA GLN A 171 6.44 3.69 -1.47
C GLN A 171 7.14 2.80 -2.51
N LEU A 172 7.41 1.53 -2.17
CA LEU A 172 8.18 0.62 -3.00
C LEU A 172 7.27 -0.21 -3.92
N ASP A 173 7.78 -0.54 -5.11
CA ASP A 173 7.17 -1.59 -5.92
C ASP A 173 7.40 -2.97 -5.26
N PRO A 174 6.68 -4.02 -5.67
CA PRO A 174 6.77 -5.33 -5.03
C PRO A 174 8.18 -5.94 -5.01
N VAL A 175 8.98 -5.69 -6.05
CA VAL A 175 10.35 -6.24 -6.14
C VAL A 175 11.29 -5.51 -5.19
N ALA A 176 11.24 -4.18 -5.18
CA ALA A 176 12.04 -3.36 -4.27
C ALA A 176 11.63 -3.61 -2.81
N ALA A 177 10.33 -3.76 -2.51
CA ALA A 177 9.84 -4.08 -1.18
C ALA A 177 10.37 -5.43 -0.68
N SER A 178 10.28 -6.48 -1.50
CA SER A 178 10.79 -7.82 -1.16
C SER A 178 12.31 -7.81 -0.91
N SER A 179 13.08 -7.10 -1.75
CA SER A 179 14.52 -6.93 -1.56
C SER A 179 14.85 -6.18 -0.27
N PHE A 180 14.12 -5.11 0.04
CA PHE A 180 14.28 -4.35 1.27
C PHE A 180 14.00 -5.19 2.51
N LEU A 181 12.88 -5.91 2.56
CA LEU A 181 12.51 -6.80 3.67
C LEU A 181 13.50 -7.94 3.84
N SER A 182 13.98 -8.52 2.74
CA SER A 182 15.03 -9.56 2.78
C SER A 182 16.33 -9.03 3.38
N SER A 183 16.70 -7.78 3.06
CA SER A 183 17.87 -7.14 3.66
C SER A 183 17.69 -6.90 5.17
N LEU A 184 16.49 -6.49 5.61
CA LEU A 184 16.17 -6.35 7.04
C LEU A 184 16.26 -7.70 7.77
N LYS A 185 15.71 -8.76 7.18
CA LYS A 185 15.78 -10.09 7.78
C LYS A 185 17.23 -10.56 7.90
N LYS A 186 18.03 -10.34 6.86
CA LYS A 186 19.47 -10.65 6.89
C LYS A 186 20.21 -9.90 8.00
N LEU A 187 19.92 -8.61 8.20
CA LEU A 187 20.51 -7.82 9.30
C LEU A 187 20.12 -8.39 10.68
N ASN A 188 18.86 -8.78 10.84
CA ASN A 188 18.39 -9.39 12.09
C ASN A 188 19.06 -10.76 12.34
N ASP A 189 19.10 -11.65 11.33
CA ASP A 189 19.62 -13.01 11.47
C ASP A 189 21.16 -13.06 11.58
N GLU A 190 21.88 -12.22 10.83
CA GLU A 190 23.35 -12.26 10.77
C GLU A 190 24.04 -11.34 11.78
N LEU A 191 23.44 -10.16 12.07
CA LEU A 191 24.03 -9.18 12.95
C LEU A 191 23.34 -9.08 14.32
N GLY A 192 22.23 -9.78 14.51
CA GLY A 192 21.46 -9.75 15.75
C GLY A 192 20.77 -8.42 16.04
N ILE A 193 20.64 -7.53 15.03
CA ILE A 193 19.98 -6.24 15.20
C ILE A 193 18.50 -6.46 15.47
N THR A 194 17.98 -5.87 16.55
CA THR A 194 16.54 -5.91 16.84
C THR A 194 15.79 -5.06 15.81
N VAL A 195 14.70 -5.61 15.26
CA VAL A 195 13.86 -4.93 14.28
C VAL A 195 12.47 -4.72 14.86
N ILE A 196 12.00 -3.48 14.88
CA ILE A 196 10.61 -3.12 15.22
C ILE A 196 9.99 -2.51 13.96
N LEU A 197 9.05 -3.21 13.35
CA LEU A 197 8.52 -2.88 12.04
C LEU A 197 7.01 -2.71 12.08
N VAL A 198 6.51 -1.58 11.58
CA VAL A 198 5.10 -1.40 11.21
C VAL A 198 4.96 -1.63 9.72
N GLU A 199 4.06 -2.54 9.32
CA GLU A 199 3.75 -2.82 7.92
C GLU A 199 2.29 -3.19 7.70
N HIS A 200 1.78 -2.88 6.51
CA HIS A 200 0.44 -3.26 6.04
C HIS A 200 0.45 -4.43 5.07
N ARG A 201 1.59 -4.68 4.40
CA ARG A 201 1.77 -5.80 3.47
C ARG A 201 2.29 -7.01 4.21
N LEU A 202 1.40 -7.76 4.86
CA LEU A 202 1.79 -8.85 5.75
C LEU A 202 2.25 -10.12 5.04
N GLU A 203 1.99 -10.27 3.74
CA GLU A 203 2.24 -11.50 2.97
C GLU A 203 3.72 -11.97 3.06
N GLU A 204 4.66 -11.03 3.06
CA GLU A 204 6.10 -11.35 3.11
C GLU A 204 6.68 -11.19 4.51
N VAL A 205 6.23 -10.21 5.26
CA VAL A 205 6.81 -9.81 6.54
C VAL A 205 6.34 -10.69 7.70
N PHE A 206 5.09 -11.14 7.67
CA PHE A 206 4.52 -11.93 8.75
C PHE A 206 5.29 -13.22 9.03
N PRO A 207 5.74 -13.99 8.00
CA PRO A 207 6.58 -15.17 8.24
C PRO A 207 8.00 -14.87 8.73
N MET A 208 8.47 -13.62 8.57
CA MET A 208 9.82 -13.21 9.00
C MET A 208 9.87 -12.86 10.49
N ALA A 209 8.73 -12.46 11.05
CA ALA A 209 8.63 -12.05 12.44
C ALA A 209 8.67 -13.23 13.40
N ASN A 210 9.34 -13.06 14.54
CA ASN A 210 9.23 -13.99 15.66
C ASN A 210 8.17 -13.55 16.68
N LYS A 211 7.77 -12.26 16.60
CA LYS A 211 6.75 -11.66 17.45
C LYS A 211 5.86 -10.73 16.64
N VAL A 212 4.55 -10.83 16.84
CA VAL A 212 3.55 -9.99 16.16
C VAL A 212 2.60 -9.40 17.19
N VAL A 213 2.39 -8.08 17.07
CA VAL A 213 1.51 -7.31 17.93
C VAL A 213 0.43 -6.66 17.08
N PHE A 214 -0.83 -6.84 17.45
CA PHE A 214 -1.94 -6.10 16.85
C PHE A 214 -2.40 -4.98 17.79
N LEU A 215 -2.43 -3.77 17.24
CA LEU A 215 -3.03 -2.61 17.87
C LEU A 215 -4.43 -2.35 17.31
N ASP A 216 -5.38 -2.05 18.19
CA ASP A 216 -6.70 -1.53 17.83
C ASP A 216 -7.12 -0.47 18.85
N ASP A 217 -7.61 0.68 18.38
CA ASP A 217 -8.00 1.84 19.21
C ASP A 217 -7.02 2.18 20.34
N GLY A 218 -5.73 2.22 20.01
CA GLY A 218 -4.66 2.57 20.96
C GLY A 218 -4.29 1.48 21.95
N LYS A 219 -4.83 0.27 21.85
CA LYS A 219 -4.56 -0.87 22.76
C LYS A 219 -3.91 -2.02 22.05
N VAL A 220 -3.08 -2.77 22.77
CA VAL A 220 -2.58 -4.08 22.33
C VAL A 220 -3.68 -5.10 22.53
N VAL A 221 -4.18 -5.67 21.43
CA VAL A 221 -5.24 -6.70 21.46
C VAL A 221 -4.68 -8.11 21.28
N ILE A 222 -3.54 -8.25 20.63
CA ILE A 222 -2.82 -9.51 20.44
C ILE A 222 -1.32 -9.22 20.57
N ASP A 223 -0.60 -10.06 21.32
CA ASP A 223 0.86 -10.12 21.43
C ASP A 223 1.25 -11.61 21.42
N SER A 224 1.77 -12.10 20.29
CA SER A 224 2.05 -13.54 20.14
C SER A 224 3.01 -13.83 18.98
N SER A 225 3.45 -15.10 18.84
CA SER A 225 4.14 -15.55 17.64
C SER A 225 3.17 -15.74 16.45
N PRO A 226 3.66 -15.68 15.20
CA PRO A 226 2.85 -15.89 14.00
C PRO A 226 2.03 -17.18 14.04
N GLU A 227 2.61 -18.28 14.51
CA GLU A 227 1.95 -19.58 14.59
C GLU A 227 0.76 -19.55 15.54
N LYS A 228 0.94 -18.96 16.74
CA LYS A 228 -0.12 -18.86 17.75
C LYS A 228 -1.25 -17.92 17.32
N ILE A 229 -0.97 -16.89 16.53
CA ILE A 229 -2.00 -16.01 15.97
C ILE A 229 -2.94 -16.80 15.06
N CYS A 230 -2.42 -17.77 14.32
CA CYS A 230 -3.24 -18.65 13.52
C CYS A 230 -4.28 -19.41 14.37
N ASP A 231 -3.94 -19.84 15.57
CA ASP A 231 -4.88 -20.53 16.46
C ASP A 231 -5.98 -19.58 16.97
N LEU A 232 -5.63 -18.34 17.30
CA LEU A 232 -6.56 -17.30 17.77
C LEU A 232 -7.59 -16.88 16.72
N TYR A 233 -7.33 -17.13 15.42
CA TYR A 233 -8.22 -16.77 14.31
C TYR A 233 -9.63 -17.39 14.41
N GLU A 234 -9.80 -18.53 15.04
CA GLU A 234 -11.09 -19.23 15.16
C GLU A 234 -11.95 -18.77 16.33
N GLU A 235 -11.35 -18.22 17.38
CA GLU A 235 -12.01 -18.01 18.67
C GLU A 235 -12.78 -16.68 18.74
N ASP A 236 -12.42 -15.68 17.93
CA ASP A 236 -12.93 -14.32 18.10
C ASP A 236 -13.54 -13.73 16.83
N LYS A 237 -14.89 -13.75 16.76
CA LYS A 237 -15.65 -13.19 15.63
C LYS A 237 -15.52 -11.67 15.52
N GLU A 238 -15.29 -10.96 16.63
CA GLU A 238 -15.19 -9.50 16.67
C GLU A 238 -13.84 -9.02 16.11
N LYS A 239 -12.80 -9.85 16.21
CA LYS A 239 -11.45 -9.55 15.67
C LYS A 239 -11.26 -9.93 14.18
N ARG A 240 -12.28 -10.43 13.50
CA ARG A 240 -12.18 -10.87 12.09
C ARG A 240 -11.60 -9.81 11.16
N GLU A 241 -11.96 -8.55 11.35
CA GLU A 241 -11.45 -7.45 10.53
C GLU A 241 -9.93 -7.25 10.67
N LEU A 242 -9.36 -7.52 11.84
CA LEU A 242 -7.91 -7.48 12.06
C LEU A 242 -7.19 -8.58 11.29
N PHE A 243 -7.83 -9.73 11.15
CA PHE A 243 -7.30 -10.90 10.46
C PHE A 243 -7.43 -10.83 8.92
N ASP A 244 -8.21 -9.89 8.36
CA ASP A 244 -8.32 -9.69 6.91
C ASP A 244 -6.98 -9.30 6.26
N GLY A 245 -6.06 -8.72 7.02
CA GLY A 245 -4.69 -8.40 6.59
C GLY A 245 -3.70 -9.56 6.65
N LEU A 246 -4.03 -10.70 7.28
CA LEU A 246 -3.12 -11.84 7.41
C LEU A 246 -2.75 -12.45 6.04
N PRO A 247 -1.59 -13.13 5.94
CA PRO A 247 -1.17 -13.80 4.71
C PRO A 247 -2.26 -14.72 4.13
N THR A 248 -2.35 -14.72 2.81
CA THR A 248 -3.36 -15.51 2.07
C THR A 248 -3.29 -17.00 2.41
N ALA A 249 -2.10 -17.54 2.66
CA ALA A 249 -1.93 -18.94 3.06
C ALA A 249 -2.63 -19.25 4.39
N VAL A 250 -2.47 -18.38 5.39
CA VAL A 250 -3.13 -18.48 6.70
C VAL A 250 -4.65 -18.41 6.54
N ARG A 251 -5.12 -17.39 5.84
CA ARG A 251 -6.56 -17.17 5.61
C ARG A 251 -7.20 -18.34 4.85
N LEU A 252 -6.54 -18.86 3.81
CA LEU A 252 -7.01 -19.99 3.02
C LEU A 252 -7.09 -21.26 3.88
N PHE A 253 -6.07 -21.54 4.69
CA PHE A 253 -6.03 -22.67 5.61
C PHE A 253 -7.24 -22.63 6.56
N LYS A 254 -7.49 -21.49 7.18
CA LYS A 254 -8.62 -21.30 8.11
C LYS A 254 -9.97 -21.37 7.40
N ALA A 255 -10.13 -20.68 6.27
CA ALA A 255 -11.38 -20.67 5.49
C ALA A 255 -11.76 -22.04 4.94
N THR A 256 -10.77 -22.92 4.75
CA THR A 256 -10.99 -24.30 4.30
C THR A 256 -11.00 -25.32 5.46
N GLY A 257 -11.01 -24.90 6.73
CA GLY A 257 -11.03 -25.78 7.90
C GLY A 257 -9.80 -26.67 7.97
N GLY A 258 -8.62 -26.14 7.70
CA GLY A 258 -7.34 -26.83 7.80
C GLY A 258 -7.05 -27.31 9.23
N LYS A 259 -6.39 -28.44 9.37
CA LYS A 259 -5.98 -29.00 10.67
C LYS A 259 -4.47 -29.20 10.70
N GLY A 260 -3.85 -28.96 11.85
CA GLY A 260 -2.40 -29.09 12.07
C GLY A 260 -1.67 -27.77 11.92
N ALA A 261 -0.37 -27.81 11.55
CA ALA A 261 0.46 -26.61 11.42
C ALA A 261 -0.08 -25.66 10.35
N CYS A 262 -0.27 -24.40 10.74
CA CYS A 262 -0.78 -23.37 9.84
C CYS A 262 0.30 -22.94 8.85
N PRO A 263 0.01 -22.89 7.53
CA PRO A 263 0.96 -22.43 6.54
C PRO A 263 1.13 -20.90 6.65
N LEU A 264 2.35 -20.43 6.85
CA LEU A 264 2.66 -18.98 6.95
C LEU A 264 3.09 -18.38 5.62
N THR A 265 3.66 -19.18 4.73
CA THR A 265 4.20 -18.73 3.44
C THR A 265 3.39 -19.24 2.26
N VAL A 266 3.57 -18.60 1.10
CA VAL A 266 3.01 -19.09 -0.18
C VAL A 266 3.47 -20.53 -0.48
N LYS A 267 4.73 -20.89 -0.15
CA LYS A 267 5.26 -22.25 -0.32
C LYS A 267 4.52 -23.26 0.54
N ASP A 268 4.30 -22.94 1.81
CA ASP A 268 3.57 -23.81 2.73
C ASP A 268 2.10 -23.94 2.33
N GLY A 269 1.48 -22.83 1.89
CA GLY A 269 0.14 -22.81 1.32
C GLY A 269 -0.01 -23.71 0.10
N LYS A 270 0.98 -23.71 -0.83
CA LYS A 270 1.01 -24.65 -1.97
C LYS A 270 1.04 -26.10 -1.51
N ASN A 271 1.91 -26.42 -0.53
CA ASN A 271 2.02 -27.77 -0.01
C ASN A 271 0.70 -28.20 0.64
N TYR A 272 0.06 -27.30 1.41
CA TYR A 272 -1.24 -27.55 2.01
C TYR A 272 -2.31 -27.84 0.95
N VAL A 273 -2.42 -27.00 -0.09
CA VAL A 273 -3.40 -27.20 -1.17
C VAL A 273 -3.14 -28.51 -1.91
N LYS A 274 -1.89 -28.80 -2.25
CA LYS A 274 -1.51 -30.04 -2.95
C LYS A 274 -1.85 -31.31 -2.14
N ALA A 275 -1.72 -31.26 -0.82
CA ALA A 275 -1.94 -32.41 0.06
C ALA A 275 -3.43 -32.66 0.41
N ASN A 276 -4.29 -31.66 0.28
CA ASN A 276 -5.67 -31.73 0.78
C ASN A 276 -6.76 -31.55 -0.29
N PHE A 277 -6.40 -31.17 -1.54
CA PHE A 277 -7.37 -30.90 -2.60
C PHE A 277 -6.97 -31.56 -3.91
N ASN A 278 -7.96 -32.12 -4.62
CA ASN A 278 -7.78 -32.72 -5.94
C ASN A 278 -7.44 -31.65 -6.98
N LYS A 279 -6.68 -32.05 -8.00
CA LYS A 279 -6.41 -31.20 -9.16
C LYS A 279 -7.67 -31.10 -10.03
N ASN A 280 -8.04 -29.90 -10.40
CA ASN A 280 -9.12 -29.64 -11.33
C ASN A 280 -8.74 -28.45 -12.21
N PHE A 281 -8.39 -28.73 -13.49
CA PHE A 281 -7.97 -27.73 -14.47
C PHE A 281 -9.07 -27.40 -15.49
N THR A 282 -10.28 -27.99 -15.33
CA THR A 282 -11.41 -27.71 -16.22
C THR A 282 -12.04 -26.38 -15.85
N ASP A 283 -12.34 -25.54 -16.83
CA ASP A 283 -13.13 -24.32 -16.65
C ASP A 283 -14.56 -24.61 -16.16
N ASP A 284 -15.03 -25.88 -16.29
CA ASP A 284 -16.32 -26.39 -15.84
C ASP A 284 -16.50 -26.39 -14.30
N GLY A 285 -15.43 -26.22 -13.53
CA GLY A 285 -15.51 -25.96 -12.08
C GLY A 285 -16.32 -24.70 -11.71
N LEU A 286 -16.68 -23.90 -12.70
CA LEU A 286 -17.60 -22.75 -12.58
C LEU A 286 -19.09 -23.13 -12.64
N GLN A 287 -19.44 -24.36 -13.09
CA GLN A 287 -20.84 -24.79 -13.25
C GLN A 287 -21.36 -25.72 -12.14
N VAL A 288 -20.53 -26.11 -11.17
CA VAL A 288 -21.01 -26.98 -10.08
C VAL A 288 -21.77 -26.14 -9.04
N GLY A 289 -23.07 -26.19 -9.18
CA GLY A 289 -24.01 -25.69 -8.18
C GLY A 289 -24.42 -24.24 -8.37
N GLY A 290 -25.55 -24.03 -9.01
CA GLY A 290 -26.44 -22.89 -9.17
C GLY A 290 -26.49 -21.79 -8.11
N CYS A 291 -25.35 -21.29 -7.72
CA CYS A 291 -25.22 -20.00 -7.08
C CYS A 291 -24.17 -19.23 -7.88
N ARG A 292 -24.63 -18.47 -8.89
CA ARG A 292 -23.90 -17.30 -9.38
C ARG A 292 -23.45 -16.53 -8.14
N GLU A 293 -22.25 -15.96 -8.19
CA GLU A 293 -21.82 -14.98 -7.18
C GLU A 293 -22.93 -13.93 -7.02
N GLU A 294 -23.88 -14.17 -6.12
CA GLU A 294 -24.92 -13.21 -5.70
C GLU A 294 -24.34 -12.14 -4.76
N ILE A 295 -23.03 -11.95 -4.76
CA ILE A 295 -22.41 -10.78 -4.17
C ILE A 295 -21.90 -9.94 -5.34
N LEU A 296 -22.80 -9.06 -5.85
CA LEU A 296 -22.55 -7.91 -6.73
C LEU A 296 -22.27 -8.17 -8.24
N THR A 297 -22.62 -9.29 -8.81
CA THR A 297 -22.88 -9.37 -10.24
C THR A 297 -24.37 -9.48 -10.48
N SER A 298 -25.07 -8.34 -10.38
CA SER A 298 -26.39 -8.19 -10.96
C SER A 298 -26.35 -8.55 -12.44
N GLU A 299 -27.32 -9.32 -12.89
CA GLU A 299 -27.83 -9.64 -14.22
C GLU A 299 -27.50 -8.71 -15.40
N ASN A 300 -26.22 -8.41 -15.64
CA ASN A 300 -25.80 -7.62 -16.79
C ASN A 300 -24.65 -8.26 -17.60
N GLU A 301 -24.59 -9.61 -17.66
CA GLU A 301 -23.66 -10.31 -18.57
C GLU A 301 -24.08 -10.24 -20.05
N LYS A 302 -25.04 -9.41 -20.44
CA LYS A 302 -25.49 -9.31 -21.83
C LYS A 302 -25.51 -7.93 -22.46
N ASN A 303 -24.91 -6.90 -21.84
CA ASN A 303 -24.75 -5.59 -22.52
C ASN A 303 -23.44 -4.91 -22.10
N THR A 304 -22.28 -5.55 -22.28
CA THR A 304 -21.07 -4.77 -22.48
C THR A 304 -21.20 -4.11 -23.84
N THR A 305 -21.72 -2.89 -23.86
CA THR A 305 -21.60 -2.03 -25.02
C THR A 305 -20.12 -1.93 -25.29
N ASN A 306 -19.64 -2.39 -26.45
CA ASN A 306 -18.26 -2.21 -26.93
C ASN A 306 -17.97 -0.73 -27.22
N GLU A 307 -18.62 0.17 -26.49
CA GLU A 307 -18.43 1.62 -26.63
C GLU A 307 -17.07 2.02 -26.05
N ILE A 308 -16.21 2.56 -26.90
CA ILE A 308 -14.88 2.99 -26.53
C ILE A 308 -14.97 4.37 -25.87
N ALA A 309 -14.63 4.44 -24.58
CA ALA A 309 -14.54 5.68 -23.83
C ALA A 309 -13.24 6.43 -24.16
N VAL A 310 -12.11 5.71 -24.19
CA VAL A 310 -10.79 6.29 -24.50
C VAL A 310 -10.08 5.44 -25.54
N GLU A 311 -9.51 6.09 -26.57
CA GLU A 311 -8.69 5.43 -27.57
C GLU A 311 -7.40 6.23 -27.82
N ILE A 312 -6.26 5.58 -27.65
CA ILE A 312 -4.95 6.06 -28.10
C ILE A 312 -4.44 5.12 -29.18
N GLN A 313 -4.00 5.68 -30.30
CA GLN A 313 -3.42 4.95 -31.43
C GLN A 313 -2.04 5.54 -31.76
N ASN A 314 -1.01 4.70 -31.75
CA ASN A 314 0.38 5.02 -32.07
C ASN A 314 0.83 6.31 -31.35
N GLY A 315 0.63 6.35 -30.03
CA GLY A 315 0.91 7.51 -29.19
C GLY A 315 2.37 7.61 -28.79
N PHE A 316 2.98 8.79 -29.02
CA PHE A 316 4.35 9.07 -28.62
C PHE A 316 4.41 10.32 -27.76
N PHE A 317 5.20 10.25 -26.67
CA PHE A 317 5.43 11.37 -25.77
C PHE A 317 6.84 11.36 -25.19
N ARG A 318 7.47 12.53 -25.15
CA ARG A 318 8.71 12.84 -24.42
C ARG A 318 8.59 14.19 -23.73
N TYR A 319 9.33 14.39 -22.66
CA TYR A 319 9.32 15.66 -21.94
C TYR A 319 10.08 16.76 -22.68
N GLU A 320 11.24 16.42 -23.28
CA GLU A 320 12.08 17.34 -24.04
C GLU A 320 12.48 16.70 -25.38
N ARG A 321 12.87 17.53 -26.37
CA ARG A 321 13.18 17.04 -27.73
C ARG A 321 14.31 16.02 -27.77
N ASN A 322 15.28 16.14 -26.85
CA ASN A 322 16.50 15.31 -26.84
C ASN A 322 16.47 14.21 -25.78
N THR A 323 15.32 13.98 -25.11
CA THR A 323 15.15 12.88 -24.15
C THR A 323 14.51 11.68 -24.83
N PRO A 324 14.76 10.47 -24.31
CA PRO A 324 14.06 9.26 -24.76
C PRO A 324 12.54 9.41 -24.66
N ASP A 325 11.81 8.69 -25.50
CA ASP A 325 10.37 8.63 -25.43
C ASP A 325 9.95 7.90 -24.14
N VAL A 326 9.03 8.53 -23.39
CA VAL A 326 8.40 7.94 -22.20
C VAL A 326 7.17 7.13 -22.59
N LEU A 327 6.46 7.56 -23.64
CA LEU A 327 5.46 6.76 -24.35
C LEU A 327 5.97 6.52 -25.77
N ASP A 328 6.08 5.25 -26.14
CA ASP A 328 6.62 4.79 -27.42
C ASP A 328 5.62 3.84 -28.08
N ASP A 329 5.00 4.29 -29.17
CA ASP A 329 3.97 3.55 -29.92
C ASP A 329 2.83 3.02 -29.04
N LEU A 330 2.37 3.87 -28.12
CA LEU A 330 1.30 3.53 -27.18
C LEU A 330 -0.02 3.27 -27.90
N ASN A 331 -0.58 2.08 -27.70
CA ASN A 331 -1.89 1.69 -28.18
C ASN A 331 -2.74 1.23 -26.99
N LEU A 332 -3.88 1.92 -26.74
CA LEU A 332 -4.74 1.64 -25.60
C LEU A 332 -6.20 1.92 -25.93
N LYS A 333 -7.09 0.97 -25.58
CA LYS A 333 -8.54 1.13 -25.62
C LYS A 333 -9.12 0.87 -24.25
N ILE A 334 -9.91 1.84 -23.76
CA ILE A 334 -10.65 1.75 -22.51
C ILE A 334 -12.13 1.80 -22.88
N TYR A 335 -12.89 0.85 -22.37
CA TYR A 335 -14.31 0.76 -22.64
C TYR A 335 -15.13 1.51 -21.59
N LYS A 336 -16.34 1.85 -21.96
CA LYS A 336 -17.31 2.47 -21.05
C LYS A 336 -17.65 1.51 -19.92
N ASP A 337 -17.86 2.06 -18.73
CA ASP A 337 -18.33 1.35 -17.53
C ASP A 337 -17.39 0.21 -17.08
N GLU A 338 -16.11 0.24 -17.49
CA GLU A 338 -15.10 -0.71 -17.02
C GLU A 338 -14.19 -0.14 -15.93
N ILE A 339 -13.63 -1.03 -15.13
CA ILE A 339 -12.49 -0.77 -14.25
C ILE A 339 -11.25 -1.41 -14.89
N LEU A 340 -10.35 -0.57 -15.41
CA LEU A 340 -9.07 -0.99 -15.97
C LEU A 340 -7.95 -0.72 -14.97
N CYS A 341 -7.23 -1.77 -14.55
CA CYS A 341 -6.02 -1.63 -13.74
C CYS A 341 -4.76 -1.77 -14.60
N ILE A 342 -3.82 -0.82 -14.48
CA ILE A 342 -2.59 -0.78 -15.25
C ILE A 342 -1.41 -1.03 -14.32
N PHE A 343 -0.65 -2.09 -14.58
CA PHE A 343 0.56 -2.48 -13.87
C PHE A 343 1.83 -2.07 -14.62
N GLY A 344 2.94 -2.03 -13.92
CA GLY A 344 4.28 -1.78 -14.49
C GLY A 344 5.27 -1.34 -13.41
N ALA A 345 6.57 -1.44 -13.68
CA ALA A 345 7.62 -1.08 -12.73
C ALA A 345 7.61 0.41 -12.35
N ASN A 346 8.18 0.76 -11.20
CA ASN A 346 8.40 2.16 -10.83
C ASN A 346 9.33 2.85 -11.83
N GLY A 347 9.02 4.11 -12.16
CA GLY A 347 9.78 4.85 -13.17
C GLY A 347 9.48 4.49 -14.63
N ALA A 348 8.67 3.46 -14.90
CA ALA A 348 8.34 3.05 -16.28
C ALA A 348 7.58 4.11 -17.09
N GLY A 349 6.97 5.13 -16.45
CA GLY A 349 6.20 6.17 -17.14
C GLY A 349 4.68 6.11 -16.92
N LYS A 350 4.17 5.30 -15.98
CA LYS A 350 2.73 5.15 -15.69
C LYS A 350 2.04 6.47 -15.32
N THR A 351 2.65 7.27 -14.44
CA THR A 351 2.15 8.62 -14.11
C THR A 351 2.12 9.53 -15.34
N THR A 352 3.10 9.39 -16.25
CA THR A 352 3.11 10.11 -17.53
C THR A 352 1.96 9.67 -18.42
N LEU A 353 1.67 8.38 -18.48
CA LEU A 353 0.49 7.84 -19.17
C LEU A 353 -0.80 8.48 -18.61
N LEU A 354 -0.99 8.53 -17.30
CA LEU A 354 -2.16 9.19 -16.69
C LEU A 354 -2.20 10.69 -16.99
N ARG A 355 -1.05 11.39 -17.03
CA ARG A 355 -0.98 12.81 -17.43
C ARG A 355 -1.39 13.02 -18.89
N VAL A 356 -1.09 12.09 -19.78
CA VAL A 356 -1.56 12.12 -21.16
C VAL A 356 -3.05 11.80 -21.23
N LEU A 357 -3.51 10.76 -20.53
CA LEU A 357 -4.93 10.41 -20.44
C LEU A 357 -5.77 11.55 -19.86
N SER A 358 -5.25 12.26 -18.84
CA SER A 358 -5.92 13.44 -18.26
C SER A 358 -5.89 14.68 -19.17
N GLY A 359 -5.14 14.65 -20.28
CA GLY A 359 -4.99 15.81 -21.17
C GLY A 359 -4.04 16.90 -20.65
N THR A 360 -3.43 16.74 -19.46
CA THR A 360 -2.45 17.68 -18.90
C THR A 360 -1.13 17.66 -19.68
N ARG A 361 -0.84 16.55 -20.36
CA ARG A 361 0.25 16.41 -21.35
C ARG A 361 -0.32 15.97 -22.68
N ARG A 362 0.37 16.35 -23.78
CA ARG A 362 -0.10 16.07 -25.13
C ARG A 362 0.90 15.20 -25.87
N LEU A 363 0.39 14.21 -26.60
CA LEU A 363 1.19 13.44 -27.53
C LEU A 363 1.77 14.36 -28.60
N TYR A 364 3.04 14.19 -28.95
CA TYR A 364 3.61 14.90 -30.11
C TYR A 364 3.32 14.16 -31.43
N LYS A 365 3.06 12.83 -31.37
CA LYS A 365 2.65 11.99 -32.50
C LYS A 365 1.59 10.99 -32.01
N GLY A 366 0.68 10.57 -32.92
CA GLY A 366 -0.41 9.64 -32.62
C GLY A 366 -1.77 10.31 -32.54
N LYS A 367 -2.80 9.52 -32.21
CA LYS A 367 -4.19 9.98 -32.08
C LYS A 367 -4.69 9.67 -30.68
N TYR A 368 -5.33 10.66 -30.05
CA TYR A 368 -6.05 10.47 -28.80
C TYR A 368 -7.49 10.96 -28.95
N ARG A 369 -8.43 10.03 -28.72
CA ARG A 369 -9.87 10.29 -28.76
C ARG A 369 -10.51 9.94 -27.43
N LEU A 370 -11.43 10.78 -27.00
CA LEU A 370 -12.30 10.59 -25.84
C LEU A 370 -13.74 10.60 -26.37
N TRP A 371 -14.51 9.54 -26.13
CA TRP A 371 -15.85 9.35 -26.71
C TRP A 371 -15.87 9.63 -28.23
N GLY A 372 -14.90 9.10 -28.97
CA GLY A 372 -14.75 9.27 -30.40
C GLY A 372 -14.28 10.65 -30.89
N LYS A 373 -14.32 11.70 -30.04
CA LYS A 373 -13.85 13.07 -30.36
C LYS A 373 -12.38 13.25 -29.98
N LYS A 374 -11.65 14.10 -30.69
CA LYS A 374 -10.27 14.44 -30.32
C LYS A 374 -10.26 15.21 -29.00
N ILE A 375 -9.33 14.87 -28.10
CA ILE A 375 -9.25 15.51 -26.77
C ILE A 375 -9.13 17.04 -26.85
N LYS A 376 -8.51 17.56 -27.90
CA LYS A 376 -8.38 19.03 -28.13
C LYS A 376 -9.72 19.74 -28.33
N GLU A 377 -10.75 19.03 -28.77
CA GLU A 377 -12.09 19.59 -29.04
C GLU A 377 -12.89 19.87 -27.77
N TYR A 378 -12.51 19.26 -26.65
CA TYR A 378 -13.18 19.46 -25.35
C TYR A 378 -12.80 20.80 -24.69
N GLY A 379 -11.60 21.34 -24.91
CA GLY A 379 -11.15 22.56 -24.26
C GLY A 379 -11.33 22.52 -22.74
N ASN A 380 -11.88 23.58 -22.16
CA ASN A 380 -12.14 23.65 -20.71
C ASN A 380 -13.30 22.75 -20.25
N SER A 381 -14.12 22.23 -21.17
CA SER A 381 -15.20 21.30 -20.81
C SER A 381 -14.69 19.88 -20.46
N LEU A 382 -13.42 19.57 -20.75
CA LEU A 382 -12.82 18.27 -20.46
C LEU A 382 -12.99 17.89 -19.00
N TYR A 383 -12.69 18.79 -18.09
CA TYR A 383 -12.74 18.57 -16.64
C TYR A 383 -14.13 18.82 -16.02
N ARG A 384 -15.12 19.15 -16.87
CA ARG A 384 -16.52 19.26 -16.44
C ARG A 384 -17.27 18.00 -16.82
N LYS A 385 -17.55 17.13 -15.84
CA LYS A 385 -18.31 15.88 -16.02
C LYS A 385 -17.70 14.83 -16.97
N ASN A 386 -16.60 15.09 -17.67
CA ASN A 386 -16.04 14.09 -18.58
C ASN A 386 -14.93 13.27 -17.91
N LEU A 387 -13.91 13.94 -17.39
CA LEU A 387 -12.73 13.28 -16.89
C LEU A 387 -12.11 14.03 -15.71
N THR A 388 -11.64 13.29 -14.72
CA THR A 388 -10.87 13.82 -13.61
C THR A 388 -9.74 12.88 -13.24
N ALA A 389 -8.71 13.38 -12.53
CA ALA A 389 -7.57 12.58 -12.12
C ALA A 389 -7.21 12.82 -10.66
N LEU A 390 -6.95 11.73 -9.93
CA LEU A 390 -6.34 11.73 -8.61
C LEU A 390 -4.83 11.54 -8.78
N PRO A 391 -3.99 12.52 -8.36
CA PRO A 391 -2.54 12.40 -8.44
C PRO A 391 -2.01 11.44 -7.36
N GLN A 392 -0.79 10.92 -7.57
CA GLN A 392 -0.10 10.02 -6.65
C GLN A 392 0.08 10.62 -5.24
N ASN A 393 0.34 11.93 -5.14
CA ASN A 393 0.34 12.64 -3.86
C ASN A 393 -0.98 13.42 -3.70
N PRO A 394 -1.92 12.93 -2.87
CA PRO A 394 -3.22 13.56 -2.67
C PRO A 394 -3.14 14.93 -1.99
N HIS A 395 -2.08 15.23 -1.22
CA HIS A 395 -1.89 16.53 -0.58
C HIS A 395 -1.82 17.69 -1.58
N ASN A 396 -1.39 17.42 -2.81
CA ASN A 396 -1.37 18.43 -3.89
C ASN A 396 -2.76 18.96 -4.28
N LEU A 397 -3.82 18.31 -3.83
CA LEU A 397 -5.20 18.73 -4.10
C LEU A 397 -5.74 19.69 -3.03
N PHE A 398 -5.15 19.75 -1.83
CA PHE A 398 -5.70 20.51 -0.71
C PHE A 398 -5.17 21.94 -0.69
N LEU A 399 -6.07 22.91 -0.52
CA LEU A 399 -5.78 24.33 -0.58
C LEU A 399 -6.30 25.11 0.64
N LYS A 400 -7.13 24.48 1.49
CA LYS A 400 -7.81 25.14 2.61
C LYS A 400 -7.42 24.53 3.94
N SER A 401 -7.79 25.23 5.02
CA SER A 401 -7.46 24.84 6.39
C SER A 401 -8.32 23.71 6.93
N THR A 402 -9.49 23.48 6.36
CA THR A 402 -10.35 22.36 6.73
C THR A 402 -10.84 21.59 5.51
N VAL A 403 -11.13 20.31 5.70
CA VAL A 403 -11.70 19.45 4.66
C VAL A 403 -13.03 20.03 4.14
N ALA A 404 -13.88 20.54 5.03
CA ALA A 404 -15.16 21.13 4.65
C ALA A 404 -14.99 22.36 3.74
N GLU A 405 -14.09 23.29 4.11
CA GLU A 405 -13.79 24.46 3.30
C GLU A 405 -13.24 24.10 1.91
N ASP A 406 -12.41 23.06 1.86
CA ASP A 406 -11.77 22.62 0.61
C ASP A 406 -12.77 22.00 -0.37
N LEU A 407 -13.74 21.22 0.13
CA LEU A 407 -14.84 20.70 -0.67
C LEU A 407 -15.80 21.81 -1.12
N GLU A 408 -16.17 22.73 -0.21
CA GLU A 408 -17.08 23.83 -0.51
C GLU A 408 -16.50 24.80 -1.54
N GLU A 409 -15.20 25.10 -1.49
CA GLU A 409 -14.53 25.96 -2.46
C GLU A 409 -14.57 25.36 -3.87
N LEU A 410 -14.26 24.07 -4.00
CA LEU A 410 -14.36 23.39 -5.30
C LEU A 410 -15.81 23.33 -5.78
N ALA A 411 -16.76 23.06 -4.87
CA ALA A 411 -18.18 23.03 -5.21
C ALA A 411 -18.69 24.38 -5.74
N LYS A 412 -18.22 25.53 -5.18
CA LYS A 412 -18.54 26.88 -5.68
C LYS A 412 -18.09 27.12 -7.11
N LEU A 413 -16.96 26.52 -7.50
CA LEU A 413 -16.45 26.65 -8.88
C LEU A 413 -17.26 25.82 -9.89
N ILE A 414 -17.85 24.70 -9.46
CA ILE A 414 -18.54 23.74 -10.32
C ILE A 414 -20.04 24.04 -10.43
N TYR A 415 -20.68 24.28 -9.29
CA TYR A 415 -22.14 24.42 -9.16
C TYR A 415 -22.53 25.87 -8.89
N LYS A 416 -23.36 26.45 -9.75
CA LYS A 416 -23.85 27.82 -9.58
C LYS A 416 -24.96 27.91 -8.53
N ASP A 417 -25.87 26.93 -8.54
CA ASP A 417 -26.96 26.87 -7.60
C ASP A 417 -26.51 26.38 -6.21
N GLN A 418 -27.01 27.02 -5.15
CA GLN A 418 -26.63 26.70 -3.77
C GLN A 418 -27.20 25.36 -3.30
N ALA A 419 -28.41 24.98 -3.77
CA ALA A 419 -29.05 23.72 -3.39
C ALA A 419 -28.31 22.54 -4.06
N GLU A 420 -28.01 22.66 -5.36
CA GLU A 420 -27.20 21.65 -6.08
C GLU A 420 -25.82 21.49 -5.45
N ARG A 421 -25.17 22.58 -5.04
CA ARG A 421 -23.88 22.56 -4.37
C ARG A 421 -23.91 21.75 -3.10
N ARG A 422 -24.88 22.05 -2.21
CA ARG A 422 -25.03 21.34 -0.92
C ARG A 422 -25.31 19.86 -1.16
N ALA A 423 -26.21 19.52 -2.06
CA ALA A 423 -26.53 18.13 -2.40
C ALA A 423 -25.32 17.37 -2.94
N ALA A 424 -24.51 17.99 -3.81
CA ALA A 424 -23.30 17.36 -4.37
C ALA A 424 -22.23 17.13 -3.29
N VAL A 425 -22.00 18.09 -2.40
CA VAL A 425 -21.05 17.96 -1.28
C VAL A 425 -21.52 16.86 -0.30
N GLU A 426 -22.80 16.86 0.07
CA GLU A 426 -23.35 15.85 0.97
C GLU A 426 -23.26 14.43 0.38
N LEU A 427 -23.55 14.28 -0.91
CA LEU A 427 -23.45 13.01 -1.64
C LEU A 427 -22.03 12.44 -1.62
N VAL A 428 -20.99 13.25 -1.88
CA VAL A 428 -19.61 12.75 -1.85
C VAL A 428 -19.13 12.45 -0.44
N ILE A 429 -19.55 13.22 0.57
CA ILE A 429 -19.27 12.96 1.98
C ILE A 429 -19.83 11.58 2.38
N GLN A 430 -21.10 11.33 2.02
CA GLN A 430 -21.75 10.05 2.31
C GLN A 430 -21.08 8.89 1.59
N LYS A 431 -20.79 9.02 0.28
CA LYS A 431 -20.15 7.95 -0.52
C LYS A 431 -18.75 7.59 -0.04
N THR A 432 -18.00 8.55 0.47
CA THR A 432 -16.59 8.35 0.91
C THR A 432 -16.46 8.15 2.41
N GLY A 433 -17.54 8.34 3.18
CA GLY A 433 -17.56 8.11 4.63
C GLY A 433 -16.66 9.07 5.42
N ILE A 434 -16.53 10.35 4.99
CA ILE A 434 -15.61 11.33 5.59
C ILE A 434 -16.27 12.32 6.55
N SER A 435 -17.49 12.06 6.99
CA SER A 435 -18.27 13.01 7.82
C SER A 435 -17.53 13.50 9.07
N GLN A 436 -16.78 12.60 9.74
CA GLN A 436 -16.01 12.94 10.95
C GLN A 436 -14.72 13.73 10.67
N LEU A 437 -14.31 13.85 9.41
CA LEU A 437 -13.05 14.49 9.00
C LEU A 437 -13.23 15.96 8.60
N LEU A 438 -14.47 16.41 8.44
CA LEU A 438 -14.80 17.73 7.84
C LEU A 438 -14.16 18.92 8.54
N LYS A 439 -13.99 18.86 9.87
CA LYS A 439 -13.40 19.93 10.69
C LYS A 439 -11.88 19.84 10.82
N ARG A 440 -11.26 18.73 10.38
CA ARG A 440 -9.81 18.52 10.49
C ARG A 440 -9.05 19.26 9.39
N HIS A 441 -7.82 19.61 9.69
CA HIS A 441 -6.88 20.11 8.68
C HIS A 441 -6.45 18.95 7.78
N PRO A 442 -6.39 19.13 6.44
CA PRO A 442 -6.03 18.04 5.52
C PRO A 442 -4.65 17.40 5.78
N TYR A 443 -3.72 18.15 6.34
CA TYR A 443 -2.39 17.65 6.70
C TYR A 443 -2.33 16.91 8.03
N ASP A 444 -3.42 16.95 8.83
CA ASP A 444 -3.55 16.19 10.09
C ASP A 444 -4.26 14.85 9.90
N LEU A 445 -4.57 14.48 8.66
CA LEU A 445 -5.22 13.24 8.30
C LEU A 445 -4.21 12.09 8.17
N SER A 446 -4.61 10.89 8.58
CA SER A 446 -3.87 9.67 8.25
C SER A 446 -3.85 9.44 6.73
N GLY A 447 -2.91 8.62 6.21
CA GLY A 447 -2.81 8.33 4.78
C GLY A 447 -4.12 7.83 4.17
N GLY A 448 -4.84 6.94 4.87
CA GLY A 448 -6.15 6.45 4.44
C GLY A 448 -7.25 7.51 4.42
N GLU A 449 -7.30 8.36 5.45
CA GLU A 449 -8.24 9.48 5.53
C GLU A 449 -7.95 10.50 4.43
N THR A 450 -6.68 10.84 4.21
CA THR A 450 -6.22 11.73 3.15
C THR A 450 -6.68 11.23 1.77
N GLN A 451 -6.53 9.93 1.51
CA GLN A 451 -6.94 9.33 0.23
C GLN A 451 -8.46 9.39 0.02
N LYS A 452 -9.26 9.12 1.07
CA LYS A 452 -10.72 9.23 1.01
C LYS A 452 -11.19 10.67 0.76
N VAL A 453 -10.58 11.64 1.42
CA VAL A 453 -10.89 13.07 1.21
C VAL A 453 -10.51 13.51 -0.19
N ALA A 454 -9.35 13.09 -0.69
CA ALA A 454 -8.94 13.38 -2.06
C ALA A 454 -9.87 12.74 -3.11
N LEU A 455 -10.32 11.50 -2.88
CA LEU A 455 -11.34 10.87 -3.72
C LEU A 455 -12.68 11.62 -3.67
N ALA A 456 -13.13 12.06 -2.49
CA ALA A 456 -14.33 12.88 -2.38
C ALA A 456 -14.24 14.15 -3.23
N LYS A 457 -13.09 14.83 -3.17
CA LYS A 457 -12.83 16.05 -3.95
C LYS A 457 -12.86 15.78 -5.46
N VAL A 458 -12.23 14.69 -5.91
CA VAL A 458 -12.22 14.26 -7.31
C VAL A 458 -13.63 13.93 -7.80
N LEU A 459 -14.40 13.21 -6.98
CA LEU A 459 -15.77 12.79 -7.34
C LEU A 459 -16.78 13.93 -7.31
N LEU A 460 -16.47 15.04 -6.65
CA LEU A 460 -17.34 16.21 -6.60
C LEU A 460 -17.59 16.82 -7.99
N THR A 461 -16.67 16.62 -8.96
CA THR A 461 -16.86 17.04 -10.36
C THR A 461 -17.84 16.17 -11.15
N ASP A 462 -18.36 15.09 -10.56
CA ASP A 462 -19.22 14.08 -11.18
C ASP A 462 -18.71 13.55 -12.53
N PRO A 463 -17.46 13.09 -12.61
CA PRO A 463 -16.83 12.72 -13.88
C PRO A 463 -17.40 11.43 -14.46
N GLN A 464 -17.37 11.27 -15.79
CA GLN A 464 -17.65 10.00 -16.47
C GLN A 464 -16.45 9.04 -16.37
N ILE A 465 -15.23 9.60 -16.41
CA ILE A 465 -13.99 8.83 -16.31
C ILE A 465 -13.17 9.33 -15.13
N VAL A 466 -12.76 8.41 -14.26
CA VAL A 466 -11.91 8.67 -13.10
C VAL A 466 -10.55 8.02 -13.32
N LEU A 467 -9.50 8.82 -13.36
CA LEU A 467 -8.11 8.36 -13.47
C LEU A 467 -7.46 8.40 -12.09
N LEU A 468 -6.84 7.31 -11.66
CA LEU A 468 -6.31 7.17 -10.32
C LEU A 468 -4.85 6.71 -10.35
N ASP A 469 -3.97 7.48 -9.72
CA ASP A 469 -2.55 7.13 -9.58
C ASP A 469 -2.30 6.58 -8.18
N GLU A 470 -2.08 5.26 -8.06
CA GLU A 470 -1.83 4.52 -6.82
C GLU A 470 -2.90 4.76 -5.73
N PRO A 471 -4.20 4.49 -6.00
CA PRO A 471 -5.28 4.85 -5.08
C PRO A 471 -5.28 4.09 -3.74
N THR A 472 -4.54 2.99 -3.62
CA THR A 472 -4.44 2.15 -2.42
C THR A 472 -3.10 2.27 -1.69
N LYS A 473 -2.25 3.21 -2.11
CA LYS A 473 -0.92 3.39 -1.54
C LYS A 473 -0.99 3.77 -0.05
N GLY A 474 -0.28 3.02 0.80
CA GLY A 474 -0.24 3.28 2.25
C GLY A 474 -1.57 2.99 2.97
N LEU A 475 -2.48 2.21 2.37
CA LEU A 475 -3.74 1.82 3.00
C LEU A 475 -3.65 0.44 3.65
N ASP A 476 -4.29 0.31 4.82
CA ASP A 476 -4.55 -0.98 5.45
C ASP A 476 -5.62 -1.80 4.68
N ALA A 477 -5.75 -3.08 5.01
CA ALA A 477 -6.69 -3.99 4.34
C ALA A 477 -8.16 -3.51 4.44
N TYR A 478 -8.54 -2.93 5.57
CA TYR A 478 -9.89 -2.41 5.79
C TYR A 478 -10.19 -1.19 4.89
N SER A 479 -9.26 -0.23 4.84
CA SER A 479 -9.38 0.95 3.97
C SER A 479 -9.41 0.57 2.48
N LYS A 480 -8.61 -0.42 2.07
CA LYS A 480 -8.63 -0.95 0.70
C LYS A 480 -9.99 -1.54 0.32
N LYS A 481 -10.62 -2.28 1.24
CA LYS A 481 -11.96 -2.84 1.03
C LYS A 481 -13.01 -1.74 0.82
N GLN A 482 -12.95 -0.67 1.61
CA GLN A 482 -13.85 0.48 1.43
C GLN A 482 -13.64 1.19 0.08
N ILE A 483 -12.39 1.32 -0.39
CA ILE A 483 -12.10 1.86 -1.73
C ILE A 483 -12.64 0.93 -2.82
N ALA A 484 -12.52 -0.40 -2.65
CA ALA A 484 -13.09 -1.37 -3.58
C ALA A 484 -14.62 -1.25 -3.67
N GLU A 485 -15.32 -1.14 -2.55
CA GLU A 485 -16.76 -0.91 -2.50
C GLU A 485 -17.17 0.39 -3.20
N LEU A 486 -16.38 1.45 -3.00
CA LEU A 486 -16.57 2.72 -3.71
C LEU A 486 -16.42 2.54 -5.23
N PHE A 487 -15.40 1.82 -5.71
CA PHE A 487 -15.22 1.55 -7.14
C PHE A 487 -16.40 0.80 -7.73
N PHE A 488 -16.90 -0.23 -7.05
CA PHE A 488 -18.11 -0.95 -7.49
C PHE A 488 -19.34 -0.04 -7.51
N SER A 489 -19.51 0.83 -6.52
CA SER A 489 -20.61 1.78 -6.49
C SER A 489 -20.56 2.78 -7.65
N LEU A 490 -19.37 3.26 -8.01
CA LEU A 490 -19.15 4.15 -9.15
C LEU A 490 -19.40 3.45 -10.48
N LYS A 491 -18.91 2.21 -10.64
CA LYS A 491 -19.18 1.40 -11.83
C LYS A 491 -20.67 1.16 -12.04
N LYS A 492 -21.42 0.85 -10.96
CA LYS A 492 -22.88 0.64 -11.03
C LYS A 492 -23.64 1.86 -11.56
N VAL A 493 -23.13 3.07 -11.35
CA VAL A 493 -23.74 4.29 -11.88
C VAL A 493 -23.12 4.73 -13.22
N GLY A 494 -22.44 3.81 -13.93
CA GLY A 494 -21.93 4.04 -15.27
C GLY A 494 -20.66 4.87 -15.33
N LYS A 495 -19.78 4.81 -14.32
CA LYS A 495 -18.49 5.48 -14.34
C LYS A 495 -17.39 4.52 -14.82
N THR A 496 -16.51 5.02 -15.67
CA THR A 496 -15.30 4.30 -16.11
C THR A 496 -14.15 4.65 -15.19
N ILE A 497 -13.41 3.66 -14.70
CA ILE A 497 -12.30 3.86 -13.77
C ILE A 497 -11.01 3.31 -14.39
N VAL A 498 -9.95 4.12 -14.35
CA VAL A 498 -8.61 3.69 -14.75
C VAL A 498 -7.68 3.89 -13.57
N ALA A 499 -7.17 2.80 -13.02
CA ALA A 499 -6.26 2.84 -11.88
C ALA A 499 -4.88 2.33 -12.30
N VAL A 500 -3.85 3.16 -12.10
CA VAL A 500 -2.46 2.70 -12.08
C VAL A 500 -2.16 2.23 -10.68
N THR A 501 -1.70 1.00 -10.51
CA THR A 501 -1.43 0.45 -9.18
C THR A 501 -0.37 -0.65 -9.20
N HIS A 502 0.31 -0.82 -8.07
CA HIS A 502 1.16 -1.97 -7.76
C HIS A 502 0.44 -3.01 -6.88
N ASP A 503 -0.76 -2.70 -6.41
CA ASP A 503 -1.54 -3.57 -5.54
C ASP A 503 -2.31 -4.60 -6.37
N ILE A 504 -1.67 -5.76 -6.56
CA ILE A 504 -2.21 -6.85 -7.38
C ILE A 504 -3.44 -7.48 -6.72
N GLU A 505 -3.45 -7.60 -5.40
CA GLU A 505 -4.59 -8.17 -4.65
C GLU A 505 -5.82 -7.27 -4.80
N PHE A 506 -5.65 -5.96 -4.60
CA PHE A 506 -6.72 -4.99 -4.81
C PHE A 506 -7.25 -5.01 -6.25
N ALA A 507 -6.33 -5.04 -7.24
CA ALA A 507 -6.75 -5.08 -8.65
C ALA A 507 -7.48 -6.38 -9.00
N ALA A 508 -7.07 -7.53 -8.44
CA ALA A 508 -7.78 -8.80 -8.63
C ALA A 508 -9.22 -8.73 -8.13
N ASP A 509 -9.45 -8.01 -7.03
CA ASP A 509 -10.80 -7.83 -6.50
C ASP A 509 -11.64 -6.90 -7.39
N VAL A 510 -11.13 -5.75 -7.82
CA VAL A 510 -11.95 -4.69 -8.45
C VAL A 510 -11.93 -4.66 -9.97
N ALA A 511 -10.84 -5.05 -10.63
CA ALA A 511 -10.66 -4.88 -12.07
C ALA A 511 -11.62 -5.77 -12.89
N ASP A 512 -12.04 -5.25 -14.05
CA ASP A 512 -12.59 -6.05 -15.14
C ASP A 512 -11.48 -6.54 -16.04
N ARG A 513 -10.57 -5.62 -16.40
CA ARG A 513 -9.39 -5.90 -17.24
C ARG A 513 -8.13 -5.37 -16.58
N CYS A 514 -7.04 -6.04 -16.88
CA CYS A 514 -5.71 -5.66 -16.44
C CYS A 514 -4.82 -5.40 -17.67
N ALA A 515 -3.94 -4.41 -17.55
CA ALA A 515 -2.98 -4.06 -18.58
C ALA A 515 -1.56 -4.04 -18.01
N MET A 516 -0.59 -4.53 -18.78
CA MET A 516 0.83 -4.42 -18.45
C MET A 516 1.46 -3.29 -19.25
N TYR A 517 2.01 -2.32 -18.53
CA TYR A 517 2.80 -1.22 -19.10
C TYR A 517 4.29 -1.50 -18.91
N PHE A 518 5.03 -1.55 -20.02
CA PHE A 518 6.46 -1.81 -20.02
C PHE A 518 7.12 -1.04 -21.16
N ASP A 519 8.23 -0.37 -20.87
CA ASP A 519 9.07 0.35 -21.86
C ASP A 519 8.26 1.27 -22.79
N GLY A 520 7.43 2.13 -22.21
CA GLY A 520 6.64 3.09 -22.95
C GLY A 520 5.38 2.54 -23.65
N LYS A 521 5.10 1.24 -23.56
CA LYS A 521 4.04 0.54 -24.29
C LYS A 521 3.08 -0.21 -23.36
N ILE A 522 1.87 -0.43 -23.83
CA ILE A 522 1.01 -1.48 -23.29
C ILE A 522 1.34 -2.79 -24.00
N VAL A 523 1.95 -3.72 -23.30
CA VAL A 523 2.41 -4.99 -23.87
C VAL A 523 1.36 -6.08 -23.83
N SER A 524 0.42 -6.02 -22.89
CA SER A 524 -0.72 -6.94 -22.83
C SER A 524 -1.91 -6.28 -22.17
N VAL A 525 -3.11 -6.64 -22.60
CA VAL A 525 -4.39 -6.30 -21.97
C VAL A 525 -5.30 -7.50 -22.05
N ALA A 526 -5.80 -7.98 -20.93
CA ALA A 526 -6.71 -9.13 -20.87
C ALA A 526 -7.73 -8.96 -19.74
N ASP A 527 -8.75 -9.84 -19.70
CA ASP A 527 -9.59 -10.03 -18.53
C ASP A 527 -8.73 -10.34 -17.30
N LYS A 528 -9.17 -9.92 -16.12
CA LYS A 528 -8.37 -10.08 -14.88
C LYS A 528 -8.01 -11.54 -14.58
N TYR A 529 -8.91 -12.48 -14.88
CA TYR A 529 -8.67 -13.90 -14.59
C TYR A 529 -7.61 -14.48 -15.53
N GLU A 530 -7.68 -14.18 -16.82
CA GLU A 530 -6.68 -14.54 -17.81
C GLU A 530 -5.34 -13.89 -17.47
N PHE A 531 -5.32 -12.57 -17.32
CA PHE A 531 -4.12 -11.80 -17.03
C PHE A 531 -3.37 -12.31 -15.79
N LEU A 532 -4.06 -12.45 -14.66
CA LEU A 532 -3.45 -12.82 -13.37
C LEU A 532 -3.11 -14.32 -13.28
N SER A 533 -3.79 -15.19 -14.05
CA SER A 533 -3.49 -16.63 -14.08
C SER A 533 -2.26 -16.93 -14.92
N GLU A 534 -2.06 -16.24 -16.04
CA GLU A 534 -0.96 -16.49 -16.97
C GLU A 534 0.36 -15.89 -16.46
N ASN A 535 0.30 -14.76 -15.75
CA ASN A 535 1.48 -14.13 -15.20
C ASN A 535 2.06 -14.93 -14.01
N LYS A 536 3.40 -15.03 -13.95
CA LYS A 536 4.11 -15.69 -12.85
C LYS A 536 4.46 -14.72 -11.71
N TYR A 537 4.76 -13.48 -12.04
CA TYR A 537 5.24 -12.46 -11.12
C TYR A 537 4.13 -11.46 -10.77
N TYR A 538 3.40 -10.96 -11.76
CA TYR A 538 2.25 -10.07 -11.57
C TYR A 538 0.97 -10.91 -11.38
N THR A 539 0.87 -11.58 -10.22
CA THR A 539 -0.26 -12.44 -9.88
C THR A 539 -0.46 -12.45 -8.36
N THR A 540 -1.66 -12.76 -7.93
CA THR A 540 -2.04 -12.79 -6.51
C THR A 540 -1.39 -13.92 -5.73
N ALA A 541 -1.33 -13.79 -4.40
CA ALA A 541 -0.91 -14.88 -3.53
C ALA A 541 -1.84 -16.09 -3.64
N ALA A 542 -3.16 -15.86 -3.76
CA ALA A 542 -4.14 -16.92 -3.99
C ALA A 542 -3.83 -17.73 -5.25
N ALA A 543 -3.56 -17.05 -6.38
CA ALA A 543 -3.17 -17.73 -7.61
C ALA A 543 -1.83 -18.45 -7.49
N ARG A 544 -0.83 -17.86 -6.80
CA ARG A 544 0.46 -18.52 -6.56
C ARG A 544 0.31 -19.80 -5.75
N ILE A 545 -0.56 -19.80 -4.73
CA ILE A 545 -0.81 -20.95 -3.86
C ILE A 545 -1.53 -22.06 -4.63
N THR A 546 -2.52 -21.73 -5.47
CA THR A 546 -3.48 -22.69 -6.01
C THR A 546 -3.19 -23.16 -7.44
N ARG A 547 -2.29 -22.48 -8.20
CA ARG A 547 -2.09 -22.70 -9.65
C ARG A 547 -1.72 -24.14 -10.06
N GLU A 548 -1.15 -24.93 -9.15
CA GLU A 548 -0.81 -26.33 -9.43
C GLU A 548 -2.01 -27.28 -9.33
N ASN A 549 -3.10 -26.82 -8.71
CA ASN A 549 -4.33 -27.56 -8.54
C ASN A 549 -5.49 -26.97 -9.35
N PHE A 550 -5.55 -25.64 -9.53
CA PHE A 550 -6.68 -24.94 -10.16
C PHE A 550 -6.21 -23.84 -11.11
N ARG A 551 -6.98 -23.59 -12.17
CA ARG A 551 -6.82 -22.41 -13.02
C ARG A 551 -7.80 -21.31 -12.57
N GLY A 552 -7.40 -20.06 -12.75
CA GLY A 552 -8.29 -18.90 -12.54
C GLY A 552 -8.65 -18.59 -11.07
N ALA A 553 -8.02 -19.23 -10.07
CA ALA A 553 -8.24 -18.92 -8.66
C ALA A 553 -7.49 -17.65 -8.24
N VAL A 554 -7.76 -16.52 -8.91
CA VAL A 554 -7.00 -15.28 -8.74
C VAL A 554 -7.48 -14.43 -7.57
N THR A 555 -8.71 -14.61 -7.08
CA THR A 555 -9.19 -13.95 -5.87
C THR A 555 -9.22 -14.92 -4.70
N PHE A 556 -9.09 -14.40 -3.47
CA PHE A 556 -9.19 -15.19 -2.27
C PHE A 556 -10.50 -15.97 -2.18
N ALA A 557 -11.63 -15.31 -2.42
CA ALA A 557 -12.95 -15.93 -2.39
C ALA A 557 -13.08 -17.10 -3.38
N ARG A 558 -12.56 -16.92 -4.60
CA ARG A 558 -12.57 -17.97 -5.64
C ARG A 558 -11.65 -19.14 -5.27
N ALA A 559 -10.47 -18.86 -4.71
CA ALA A 559 -9.57 -19.90 -4.21
C ALA A 559 -10.21 -20.76 -3.11
N VAL A 560 -10.89 -20.15 -2.13
CA VAL A 560 -11.62 -20.85 -1.07
C VAL A 560 -12.74 -21.72 -1.67
N LYS A 561 -13.54 -21.18 -2.61
CA LYS A 561 -14.63 -21.91 -3.26
C LYS A 561 -14.09 -23.13 -4.01
N MET A 562 -13.02 -22.98 -4.80
CA MET A 562 -12.43 -24.07 -5.57
C MET A 562 -11.81 -25.14 -4.65
N CYS A 563 -11.13 -24.75 -3.58
CA CYS A 563 -10.62 -25.69 -2.59
C CYS A 563 -11.75 -26.52 -1.95
N ASN A 564 -12.83 -25.86 -1.48
CA ASN A 564 -13.94 -26.55 -0.84
C ASN A 564 -14.67 -27.50 -1.79
N ALA A 565 -14.79 -27.16 -3.07
CA ALA A 565 -15.41 -28.01 -4.09
C ALA A 565 -14.55 -29.24 -4.46
N ASN A 566 -13.26 -29.22 -4.23
CA ASN A 566 -12.31 -30.26 -4.66
C ASN A 566 -11.57 -30.91 -3.47
N ARG A 567 -12.15 -30.95 -2.28
CA ARG A 567 -11.55 -31.55 -1.10
C ARG A 567 -11.34 -33.04 -1.27
N ILE A 568 -10.18 -33.56 -0.88
CA ILE A 568 -9.91 -35.00 -0.85
C ILE A 568 -10.66 -35.61 0.33
N ASN A 569 -11.62 -36.52 0.08
CA ASN A 569 -12.28 -37.30 1.12
C ASN A 569 -11.30 -38.33 1.66
N LYS A 570 -10.70 -38.08 2.83
CA LYS A 570 -9.79 -39.03 3.49
C LYS A 570 -10.49 -40.23 4.14
N ASN A 571 -11.80 -40.43 3.89
CA ASN A 571 -12.59 -41.52 4.50
C ASN A 571 -12.74 -42.76 3.60
N GLU A 572 -12.03 -42.86 2.48
CA GLU A 572 -12.02 -44.05 1.61
C GLU A 572 -10.61 -44.67 1.54
N GLY A 573 -10.04 -45.00 2.73
CA GLY A 573 -8.80 -45.73 2.81
C GLY A 573 -8.68 -46.52 4.09
#